data_3d4e4d07401acf7e12b5d256de40e3ba
#
_entry.id   3d4e4d07401acf7e12b5d256de40e3ba
#
_cell.length_a   1.000
_cell.length_b   1.000
_cell.length_c   1.000
_cell.angle_alpha   90.00
_cell.angle_beta   90.00
_cell.angle_gamma   90.00
#
_symmetry.space_group_name_H-M   'P 1'
#
loop_
_entity.id
_entity.type
_entity.pdbx_description
1 polymer ?
#
loop_
_entity_poly.entity_id
_entity_poly.type
_entity_poly.pdbx_seq_one_letter_code
_entity_poly.pdbx_strand_id
1 'polypeptide(L)'
;MIWIVAGLSVLIVIIFIIVNIKDNKNCKTNQIMQAPLTDGNVSVFMDNNGKIDVIPFNFNKLKQGRASDFPLTIMKPYTQDDVGALIREGLKLSGSEKSLSSKVLMEALGFFDWKDYSKGRKSVSLTCKKQEIAFNSTIRRSDGSYAFRVRGFEKVLPAKLSNYELGNEVLNMIKLSI
;
A
#
# COMPACT_ATOMS: atom_id res chain seq x y z
N MET A 1 10.57 -10.20 -57.67
CA MET A 1 9.77 -9.36 -56.74
C MET A 1 9.44 -10.04 -55.38
N ILE A 2 9.24 -11.35 -55.32
CA ILE A 2 8.88 -12.12 -54.08
C ILE A 2 9.98 -12.09 -53.01
N TRP A 3 11.25 -12.09 -53.37
CA TRP A 3 12.37 -12.09 -52.42
C TRP A 3 12.58 -10.77 -51.64
N ILE A 4 12.15 -9.64 -52.19
CA ILE A 4 12.28 -8.33 -51.54
C ILE A 4 11.25 -8.19 -50.39
N VAL A 5 10.05 -8.75 -50.58
CA VAL A 5 9.00 -8.70 -49.56
C VAL A 5 9.33 -9.59 -48.35
N ALA A 6 9.94 -10.76 -48.59
CA ALA A 6 10.37 -11.66 -47.53
C ALA A 6 11.50 -11.07 -46.68
N GLY A 7 12.44 -10.33 -47.27
CA GLY A 7 13.51 -9.66 -46.54
C GLY A 7 13.02 -8.52 -45.64
N LEU A 8 12.01 -7.77 -46.11
CA LEU A 8 11.45 -6.64 -45.34
C LEU A 8 10.68 -7.11 -44.08
N SER A 9 9.94 -8.20 -44.20
CA SER A 9 9.20 -8.76 -43.08
C SER A 9 10.11 -9.32 -41.98
N VAL A 10 11.20 -9.96 -42.32
CA VAL A 10 12.20 -10.45 -41.35
C VAL A 10 12.89 -9.29 -40.64
N LEU A 11 13.20 -8.19 -41.33
CA LEU A 11 13.83 -7.01 -40.76
C LEU A 11 12.91 -6.34 -39.72
N ILE A 12 11.62 -6.22 -40.01
CA ILE A 12 10.62 -5.64 -39.08
C ILE A 12 10.49 -6.48 -37.80
N VAL A 13 10.47 -7.80 -37.90
CA VAL A 13 10.41 -8.71 -36.75
C VAL A 13 11.65 -8.57 -35.86
N ILE A 14 12.85 -8.48 -36.48
CA ILE A 14 14.11 -8.30 -35.74
C ILE A 14 14.12 -6.96 -35.01
N ILE A 15 13.67 -5.86 -35.63
CA ILE A 15 13.57 -4.54 -35.01
C ILE A 15 12.59 -4.58 -33.82
N PHE A 16 11.44 -5.25 -33.99
CA PHE A 16 10.44 -5.39 -32.93
C PHE A 16 10.98 -6.17 -31.70
N ILE A 17 11.74 -7.23 -31.95
CA ILE A 17 12.41 -8.03 -30.91
C ILE A 17 13.48 -7.19 -30.21
N ILE A 18 14.29 -6.42 -30.93
CA ILE A 18 15.35 -5.58 -30.33
C ILE A 18 14.75 -4.45 -29.48
N VAL A 19 13.67 -3.82 -29.93
CA VAL A 19 12.98 -2.78 -29.17
C VAL A 19 12.40 -3.36 -27.87
N ASN A 20 11.70 -4.50 -27.95
CA ASN A 20 11.14 -5.15 -26.76
C ASN A 20 12.22 -5.64 -25.77
N ILE A 21 13.39 -6.08 -26.26
CA ILE A 21 14.52 -6.48 -25.39
C ILE A 21 15.14 -5.24 -24.73
N LYS A 22 15.19 -4.10 -25.43
CA LYS A 22 15.73 -2.85 -24.91
C LYS A 22 14.83 -2.25 -23.85
N ASP A 23 13.50 -2.25 -24.05
CA ASP A 23 12.52 -1.80 -23.09
C ASP A 23 12.50 -2.69 -21.83
N ASN A 24 12.64 -4.00 -22.00
CA ASN A 24 12.70 -4.95 -20.87
C ASN A 24 14.02 -4.85 -20.08
N LYS A 25 15.14 -4.45 -20.70
CA LYS A 25 16.40 -4.17 -20.01
C LYS A 25 16.35 -2.84 -19.27
N ASN A 26 15.75 -1.80 -19.84
CA ASN A 26 15.60 -0.50 -19.19
C ASN A 26 14.62 -0.55 -17.99
N CYS A 27 13.60 -1.42 -18.03
CA CYS A 27 12.71 -1.64 -16.87
C CYS A 27 13.42 -2.33 -15.68
N LYS A 28 14.49 -3.09 -15.93
CA LYS A 28 15.27 -3.77 -14.87
C LYS A 28 16.38 -2.90 -14.25
N THR A 29 16.74 -1.77 -14.86
CA THR A 29 17.95 -1.03 -14.49
C THR A 29 17.69 0.18 -13.59
N ASN A 30 16.43 0.55 -13.34
CA ASN A 30 16.04 1.66 -12.44
C ASN A 30 15.29 1.19 -11.19
N GLN A 31 15.67 0.06 -10.59
CA GLN A 31 15.42 -0.11 -9.18
C GLN A 31 16.34 0.84 -8.41
N ILE A 32 15.92 2.10 -8.32
CA ILE A 32 16.46 3.02 -7.32
C ILE A 32 16.29 2.27 -6.00
N MET A 33 17.41 1.88 -5.39
CA MET A 33 17.39 1.27 -4.05
C MET A 33 16.78 2.30 -3.10
N GLN A 34 15.49 2.17 -2.87
CA GLN A 34 14.80 3.07 -1.95
C GLN A 34 15.32 2.79 -0.53
N ALA A 35 15.41 3.84 0.26
CA ALA A 35 15.79 3.71 1.66
C ALA A 35 14.87 2.69 2.37
N PRO A 36 15.37 1.94 3.35
CA PRO A 36 14.55 1.03 4.14
C PRO A 36 13.32 1.74 4.71
N LEU A 37 12.24 0.97 4.93
CA LEU A 37 11.04 1.49 5.57
C LEU A 37 11.37 1.93 7.01
N THR A 38 10.74 3.00 7.45
CA THR A 38 10.85 3.50 8.83
C THR A 38 10.03 2.60 9.75
N ASP A 39 10.56 2.29 10.94
CA ASP A 39 9.80 1.60 11.98
C ASP A 39 8.53 2.41 12.31
N GLY A 40 7.38 1.72 12.30
CA GLY A 40 6.10 2.37 12.51
C GLY A 40 4.91 1.44 12.28
N ASN A 41 3.71 1.98 12.48
CA ASN A 41 2.46 1.25 12.33
C ASN A 41 1.47 2.08 11.53
N VAL A 42 0.83 1.47 10.54
CA VAL A 42 -0.24 2.10 9.76
C VAL A 42 -1.37 1.10 9.54
N SER A 43 -2.59 1.62 9.45
CA SER A 43 -3.72 0.87 8.91
C SER A 43 -4.12 1.46 7.56
N VAL A 44 -4.28 0.60 6.57
CA VAL A 44 -4.71 0.96 5.23
C VAL A 44 -6.15 0.53 5.07
N PHE A 45 -7.02 1.46 4.67
CA PHE A 45 -8.43 1.22 4.43
C PHE A 45 -8.74 1.48 2.96
N MET A 46 -9.54 0.61 2.36
CA MET A 46 -10.01 0.80 0.99
C MET A 46 -11.52 0.69 0.95
N ASP A 47 -12.18 1.68 0.37
CA ASP A 47 -13.63 1.66 0.15
C ASP A 47 -14.00 0.93 -1.14
N ASN A 48 -15.31 0.80 -1.41
CA ASN A 48 -15.84 0.12 -2.59
C ASN A 48 -15.49 0.83 -3.91
N ASN A 49 -15.19 2.13 -3.87
CA ASN A 49 -14.79 2.92 -5.05
C ASN A 49 -13.27 2.82 -5.28
N GLY A 50 -12.53 2.19 -4.36
CA GLY A 50 -11.10 2.05 -4.39
C GLY A 50 -10.34 3.27 -3.87
N LYS A 51 -11.01 4.21 -3.18
CA LYS A 51 -10.31 5.24 -2.39
C LYS A 51 -9.52 4.55 -1.29
N ILE A 52 -8.26 4.91 -1.12
CA ILE A 52 -7.38 4.38 -0.07
C ILE A 52 -7.08 5.48 0.94
N ASP A 53 -7.30 5.18 2.20
CA ASP A 53 -6.89 5.98 3.33
C ASP A 53 -5.81 5.21 4.11
N VAL A 54 -4.67 5.85 4.37
CA VAL A 54 -3.58 5.34 5.23
C VAL A 54 -3.60 6.13 6.52
N ILE A 55 -3.84 5.45 7.62
CA ILE A 55 -3.93 6.06 8.96
C ILE A 55 -2.71 5.61 9.77
N PRO A 56 -1.76 6.51 10.08
CA PRO A 56 -0.65 6.23 10.98
C PRO A 56 -1.14 5.97 12.40
N PHE A 57 -0.44 5.11 13.14
CA PHE A 57 -0.74 4.83 14.54
C PHE A 57 0.43 5.19 15.45
N ASN A 58 0.10 5.79 16.57
CA ASN A 58 1.03 6.09 17.67
C ASN A 58 0.75 5.15 18.83
N PHE A 59 1.80 4.69 19.48
CA PHE A 59 1.67 3.93 20.72
C PHE A 59 2.06 4.81 21.89
N ASN A 60 1.16 4.90 22.87
CA ASN A 60 1.46 5.54 24.14
C ASN A 60 2.43 4.67 24.98
N LYS A 61 2.88 5.20 26.14
CA LYS A 61 3.76 4.48 27.08
C LYS A 61 3.17 3.14 27.55
N LEU A 62 1.85 2.99 27.52
CA LEU A 62 1.12 1.76 27.87
C LEU A 62 0.93 0.81 26.68
N LYS A 63 1.60 1.05 25.53
CA LYS A 63 1.48 0.31 24.28
C LYS A 63 0.05 0.28 23.69
N GLN A 64 -0.79 1.23 24.07
CA GLN A 64 -2.10 1.39 23.44
C GLN A 64 -1.93 2.18 22.14
N GLY A 65 -2.40 1.60 21.03
CA GLY A 65 -2.39 2.26 19.74
C GLY A 65 -3.47 3.33 19.65
N ARG A 66 -3.11 4.52 19.18
CA ARG A 66 -4.05 5.58 18.82
C ARG A 66 -3.80 5.99 17.38
N ALA A 67 -4.87 6.14 16.62
CA ALA A 67 -4.80 6.66 15.27
C ALA A 67 -4.31 8.11 15.30
N SER A 68 -3.44 8.47 14.36
CA SER A 68 -3.00 9.84 14.15
C SER A 68 -4.13 10.67 13.53
N ASP A 69 -4.11 11.97 13.77
CA ASP A 69 -5.07 12.93 13.19
C ASP A 69 -4.74 13.30 11.73
N PHE A 70 -3.68 12.74 11.17
CA PHE A 70 -3.21 13.01 9.82
C PHE A 70 -3.38 11.79 8.90
N PRO A 71 -4.61 11.48 8.47
CA PRO A 71 -4.81 10.45 7.47
C PRO A 71 -4.25 10.92 6.13
N LEU A 72 -3.59 10.00 5.42
CA LEU A 72 -3.17 10.22 4.05
C LEU A 72 -4.17 9.54 3.12
N THR A 73 -4.58 10.22 2.05
CA THR A 73 -5.62 9.72 1.15
C THR A 73 -5.18 9.75 -0.30
N ILE A 74 -5.52 8.71 -1.06
CA ILE A 74 -5.38 8.68 -2.52
C ILE A 74 -6.65 8.14 -3.16
N MET A 75 -7.03 8.74 -4.30
CA MET A 75 -8.19 8.33 -5.11
C MET A 75 -7.73 7.76 -6.45
N LYS A 76 -8.51 6.85 -7.02
CA LYS A 76 -8.25 6.37 -8.39
C LYS A 76 -8.29 7.52 -9.42
N PRO A 77 -7.47 7.47 -10.49
CA PRO A 77 -6.52 6.41 -10.80
C PRO A 77 -5.22 6.52 -9.99
N TYR A 78 -4.69 5.40 -9.51
CA TYR A 78 -3.38 5.29 -8.86
C TYR A 78 -2.67 4.00 -9.30
N THR A 79 -1.35 4.00 -9.20
CA THR A 79 -0.49 2.84 -9.43
C THR A 79 -0.11 2.16 -8.11
N GLN A 80 0.52 0.99 -8.20
CA GLN A 80 1.13 0.32 -7.04
C GLN A 80 2.23 1.18 -6.40
N ASP A 81 3.01 1.90 -7.23
CA ASP A 81 4.03 2.82 -6.73
C ASP A 81 3.44 3.95 -5.90
N ASP A 82 2.31 4.53 -6.33
CA ASP A 82 1.63 5.60 -5.59
C ASP A 82 1.14 5.10 -4.24
N VAL A 83 0.53 3.92 -4.20
CA VAL A 83 0.08 3.30 -2.95
C VAL A 83 1.24 3.02 -2.02
N GLY A 84 2.34 2.47 -2.53
CA GLY A 84 3.54 2.20 -1.74
C GLY A 84 4.20 3.47 -1.21
N ALA A 85 4.25 4.54 -2.01
CA ALA A 85 4.75 5.84 -1.58
C ALA A 85 3.91 6.42 -0.43
N LEU A 86 2.58 6.33 -0.55
CA LEU A 86 1.64 6.79 0.48
C LEU A 86 1.84 6.03 1.81
N ILE A 87 2.01 4.70 1.74
CA ILE A 87 2.26 3.86 2.92
C ILE A 87 3.60 4.21 3.57
N ARG A 88 4.65 4.40 2.77
CA ARG A 88 5.96 4.80 3.25
C ARG A 88 5.90 6.12 4.00
N GLU A 89 5.15 7.09 3.50
CA GLU A 89 4.93 8.36 4.18
C GLU A 89 4.13 8.17 5.47
N GLY A 90 3.09 7.34 5.46
CA GLY A 90 2.33 6.99 6.67
C GLY A 90 3.21 6.36 7.76
N LEU A 91 4.15 5.47 7.39
CA LEU A 91 5.09 4.88 8.34
C LEU A 91 6.02 5.94 8.97
N LYS A 92 6.48 6.95 8.21
CA LYS A 92 7.29 8.06 8.75
C LYS A 92 6.49 8.93 9.73
N LEU A 93 5.19 9.11 9.48
CA LEU A 93 4.30 9.87 10.37
C LEU A 93 3.88 9.08 11.61
N SER A 94 4.06 7.76 11.61
CA SER A 94 3.82 6.91 12.78
C SER A 94 4.78 7.27 13.90
N GLY A 95 4.26 7.36 15.13
CA GLY A 95 5.08 7.74 16.29
C GLY A 95 5.22 9.26 16.51
N SER A 96 4.71 10.11 15.62
CA SER A 96 4.59 11.55 15.88
C SER A 96 3.59 11.79 17.03
N GLU A 97 3.97 12.58 18.04
CA GLU A 97 3.26 12.66 19.33
C GLU A 97 1.86 13.32 19.28
N LYS A 98 1.41 13.78 18.11
CA LYS A 98 0.12 14.49 17.97
C LYS A 98 -1.00 13.53 17.59
N SER A 99 -1.59 12.87 18.58
CA SER A 99 -2.90 12.23 18.48
C SER A 99 -3.87 13.00 19.38
N LEU A 100 -4.65 13.92 18.82
CA LEU A 100 -5.52 14.80 19.58
C LEU A 100 -6.82 14.10 19.97
N SER A 101 -7.61 13.63 19.02
CA SER A 101 -8.83 12.88 19.32
C SER A 101 -9.36 12.14 18.10
N SER A 102 -10.15 11.09 18.33
CA SER A 102 -10.86 10.37 17.26
C SER A 102 -11.81 11.30 16.47
N LYS A 103 -12.31 12.35 17.09
CA LYS A 103 -13.18 13.34 16.44
C LYS A 103 -12.46 14.10 15.34
N VAL A 104 -11.24 14.59 15.61
CA VAL A 104 -10.42 15.30 14.61
C VAL A 104 -10.09 14.39 13.43
N LEU A 105 -9.75 13.12 13.67
CA LEU A 105 -9.54 12.14 12.62
C LEU A 105 -10.80 11.94 11.75
N MET A 106 -11.97 11.82 12.38
CA MET A 106 -13.22 11.64 11.64
C MET A 106 -13.58 12.87 10.80
N GLU A 107 -13.38 14.06 11.33
CA GLU A 107 -13.54 15.33 10.59
C GLU A 107 -12.60 15.39 9.37
N ALA A 108 -11.31 15.00 9.55
CA ALA A 108 -10.33 14.96 8.47
C ALA A 108 -10.70 13.95 7.38
N LEU A 109 -11.33 12.83 7.74
CA LEU A 109 -11.81 11.80 6.82
C LEU A 109 -13.16 12.15 6.19
N GLY A 110 -13.88 13.15 6.72
CA GLY A 110 -15.20 13.58 6.24
C GLY A 110 -16.36 12.72 6.76
N PHE A 111 -16.21 12.11 7.94
CA PHE A 111 -17.22 11.24 8.56
C PHE A 111 -17.59 11.72 9.97
N PHE A 112 -18.80 11.36 10.42
CA PHE A 112 -19.27 11.71 11.75
C PHE A 112 -18.66 10.81 12.83
N ASP A 113 -18.60 9.50 12.57
CA ASP A 113 -18.06 8.52 13.50
C ASP A 113 -17.33 7.37 12.79
N TRP A 114 -16.64 6.55 13.58
CA TRP A 114 -15.86 5.42 13.10
C TRP A 114 -16.72 4.31 12.48
N LYS A 115 -17.92 4.06 13.01
CA LYS A 115 -18.81 3.01 12.54
C LYS A 115 -19.30 3.31 11.13
N ASP A 116 -19.60 4.57 10.86
CA ASP A 116 -19.99 5.06 9.53
C ASP A 116 -18.80 5.04 8.57
N TYR A 117 -17.63 5.55 8.99
CA TYR A 117 -16.40 5.48 8.19
C TYR A 117 -16.05 4.05 7.79
N SER A 118 -16.11 3.11 8.72
CA SER A 118 -15.68 1.71 8.50
C SER A 118 -16.64 0.90 7.63
N LYS A 119 -17.85 1.40 7.38
CA LYS A 119 -18.89 0.69 6.61
C LYS A 119 -18.44 0.44 5.17
N GLY A 120 -18.46 -0.83 4.75
CA GLY A 120 -18.06 -1.23 3.41
C GLY A 120 -16.56 -1.11 3.11
N ARG A 121 -15.71 -0.83 4.11
CA ARG A 121 -14.26 -0.73 3.93
C ARG A 121 -13.56 -2.03 4.30
N LYS A 122 -12.56 -2.38 3.50
CA LYS A 122 -11.59 -3.43 3.81
C LYS A 122 -10.36 -2.79 4.44
N SER A 123 -9.66 -3.52 5.31
CA SER A 123 -8.48 -2.97 5.97
C SER A 123 -7.33 -3.98 6.06
N VAL A 124 -6.12 -3.45 6.01
CA VAL A 124 -4.86 -4.16 6.29
C VAL A 124 -4.06 -3.34 7.30
N SER A 125 -3.59 -4.00 8.35
CA SER A 125 -2.67 -3.40 9.31
C SER A 125 -1.23 -3.74 8.95
N LEU A 126 -0.35 -2.74 8.96
CA LEU A 126 1.07 -2.88 8.71
C LEU A 126 1.86 -2.47 9.94
N THR A 127 2.84 -3.30 10.29
CA THR A 127 3.81 -2.99 11.34
C THR A 127 5.22 -3.17 10.78
N CYS A 128 5.98 -2.09 10.69
CA CYS A 128 7.39 -2.12 10.35
C CYS A 128 8.23 -2.04 11.61
N LYS A 129 9.12 -3.01 11.82
CA LYS A 129 9.99 -3.06 13.00
C LYS A 129 11.22 -3.91 12.71
N LYS A 130 12.41 -3.42 13.12
CA LYS A 130 13.67 -4.17 13.04
C LYS A 130 13.96 -4.71 11.63
N GLN A 131 13.76 -3.90 10.60
CA GLN A 131 14.00 -4.24 9.20
C GLN A 131 13.04 -5.28 8.61
N GLU A 132 11.93 -5.56 9.26
CA GLU A 132 10.84 -6.39 8.74
C GLU A 132 9.54 -5.60 8.71
N ILE A 133 8.67 -5.92 7.77
CA ILE A 133 7.32 -5.40 7.71
C ILE A 133 6.33 -6.55 7.71
N ALA A 134 5.41 -6.52 8.68
CA ALA A 134 4.30 -7.47 8.79
C ALA A 134 3.02 -6.84 8.25
N PHE A 135 2.31 -7.60 7.42
CA PHE A 135 1.01 -7.27 6.84
C PHE A 135 -0.03 -8.21 7.46
N ASN A 136 -1.10 -7.65 8.00
CA ASN A 136 -2.19 -8.42 8.60
C ASN A 136 -3.52 -8.02 7.96
N SER A 137 -4.13 -8.92 7.19
CA SER A 137 -5.50 -8.74 6.71
C SER A 137 -6.48 -8.78 7.86
N THR A 138 -7.54 -7.99 7.78
CA THR A 138 -8.49 -7.84 8.86
C THR A 138 -9.88 -8.30 8.47
N ILE A 139 -10.71 -8.51 9.48
CA ILE A 139 -12.17 -8.68 9.37
C ILE A 139 -12.85 -7.55 10.12
N ARG A 140 -13.81 -6.89 9.47
CA ARG A 140 -14.65 -5.88 10.10
C ARG A 140 -15.73 -6.55 10.95
N ARG A 141 -15.87 -6.12 12.20
CA ARG A 141 -16.92 -6.55 13.13
C ARG A 141 -18.19 -5.70 12.98
N SER A 142 -19.28 -6.18 13.55
CA SER A 142 -20.58 -5.48 13.55
C SER A 142 -20.55 -4.11 14.24
N ASP A 143 -19.67 -3.94 15.21
CA ASP A 143 -19.44 -2.66 15.93
C ASP A 143 -18.58 -1.65 15.13
N GLY A 144 -18.08 -2.04 13.96
CA GLY A 144 -17.19 -1.24 13.12
C GLY A 144 -15.72 -1.40 13.44
N SER A 145 -15.35 -2.13 14.49
CA SER A 145 -13.94 -2.43 14.77
C SER A 145 -13.36 -3.44 13.79
N TYR A 146 -12.03 -3.51 13.71
CA TYR A 146 -11.31 -4.47 12.89
C TYR A 146 -10.49 -5.40 13.76
N ALA A 147 -10.57 -6.70 13.46
CA ALA A 147 -9.74 -7.73 14.07
C ALA A 147 -8.83 -8.36 13.03
N PHE A 148 -7.65 -8.81 13.44
CA PHE A 148 -6.78 -9.59 12.58
C PHE A 148 -7.44 -10.92 12.22
N ARG A 149 -7.31 -11.31 10.96
CA ARG A 149 -7.70 -12.66 10.55
C ARG A 149 -6.67 -13.66 11.07
N VAL A 150 -7.16 -14.78 11.59
CA VAL A 150 -6.31 -15.80 12.20
C VAL A 150 -5.81 -16.77 11.12
N ARG A 151 -4.51 -17.09 11.16
CA ARG A 151 -3.82 -18.10 10.34
C ARG A 151 -3.91 -17.90 8.82
N GLY A 152 -2.76 -17.66 8.19
CA GLY A 152 -2.61 -17.57 6.74
C GLY A 152 -3.05 -16.24 6.11
N PHE A 153 -3.42 -15.26 6.92
CA PHE A 153 -3.80 -13.91 6.48
C PHE A 153 -2.79 -12.86 6.97
N GLU A 154 -1.62 -13.30 7.34
CA GLU A 154 -0.46 -12.51 7.68
C GLU A 154 0.70 -12.80 6.72
N LYS A 155 1.54 -11.82 6.48
CA LYS A 155 2.76 -11.96 5.70
C LYS A 155 3.85 -11.08 6.29
N VAL A 156 5.06 -11.60 6.38
CA VAL A 156 6.23 -10.84 6.84
C VAL A 156 7.24 -10.79 5.71
N LEU A 157 7.76 -9.61 5.42
CA LEU A 157 8.75 -9.35 4.38
C LEU A 157 9.88 -8.48 4.94
N PRO A 158 11.09 -8.49 4.32
CA PRO A 158 12.13 -7.51 4.64
C PRO A 158 11.64 -6.07 4.37
N ALA A 159 12.02 -5.11 5.21
CA ALA A 159 11.63 -3.71 5.07
C ALA A 159 12.35 -2.97 3.90
N LYS A 160 13.09 -3.68 3.07
CA LYS A 160 13.74 -3.16 1.85
C LYS A 160 12.87 -3.42 0.62
N LEU A 161 11.63 -2.95 0.64
CA LEU A 161 10.72 -3.04 -0.48
C LEU A 161 10.76 -1.74 -1.30
N SER A 162 10.65 -1.86 -2.62
CA SER A 162 10.31 -0.72 -3.48
C SER A 162 8.88 -0.25 -3.20
N ASN A 163 8.51 0.95 -3.64
CA ASN A 163 7.12 1.41 -3.54
C ASN A 163 6.18 0.47 -4.29
N TYR A 164 6.59 0.02 -5.50
CA TYR A 164 5.80 -0.93 -6.26
C TYR A 164 5.52 -2.23 -5.48
N GLU A 165 6.56 -2.85 -4.90
CA GLU A 165 6.41 -4.08 -4.13
C GLU A 165 5.53 -3.88 -2.90
N LEU A 166 5.74 -2.78 -2.17
CA LEU A 166 4.96 -2.42 -0.99
C LEU A 166 3.48 -2.21 -1.32
N GLY A 167 3.19 -1.41 -2.34
CA GLY A 167 1.82 -1.14 -2.78
C GLY A 167 1.14 -2.37 -3.36
N ASN A 168 1.85 -3.17 -4.16
CA ASN A 168 1.33 -4.42 -4.71
C ASN A 168 0.97 -5.40 -3.59
N GLU A 169 1.83 -5.56 -2.59
CA GLU A 169 1.55 -6.45 -1.47
C GLU A 169 0.34 -6.02 -0.66
N VAL A 170 0.21 -4.72 -0.34
CA VAL A 170 -0.95 -4.20 0.37
C VAL A 170 -2.24 -4.41 -0.42
N LEU A 171 -2.24 -4.15 -1.73
CA LEU A 171 -3.41 -4.37 -2.57
C LEU A 171 -3.81 -5.86 -2.62
N ASN A 172 -2.84 -6.78 -2.58
CA ASN A 172 -3.11 -8.21 -2.49
C ASN A 172 -3.69 -8.58 -1.12
N MET A 173 -3.13 -8.06 -0.03
CA MET A 173 -3.62 -8.33 1.33
C MET A 173 -5.02 -7.74 1.58
N ILE A 174 -5.34 -6.57 0.98
CA ILE A 174 -6.70 -5.97 1.03
C ILE A 174 -7.75 -6.90 0.39
N LYS A 175 -7.42 -7.61 -0.70
CA LYS A 175 -8.34 -8.58 -1.31
C LYS A 175 -8.74 -9.69 -0.34
N LEU A 176 -7.84 -10.05 0.57
CA LEU A 176 -8.05 -11.07 1.59
C LEU A 176 -8.85 -10.57 2.80
N SER A 177 -9.03 -9.26 2.95
CA SER A 177 -9.82 -8.66 4.04
C SER A 177 -11.32 -8.76 3.77
N ILE A 178 -12.12 -8.90 4.82
CA ILE A 178 -13.59 -9.00 4.79
C ILE A 178 -14.22 -8.01 5.75
#